data_9959657767d8d6ee126dddeae68fad50
#
_entry.id   9959657767d8d6ee126dddeae68fad50
#
_cell.length_a   1.000
_cell.length_b   1.000
_cell.length_c   1.000
_cell.angle_alpha   90.00
_cell.angle_beta   90.00
_cell.angle_gamma   90.00
#
_symmetry.space_group_name_H-M   'P 1'
#
loop_
_entity.id
_entity.type
_entity.pdbx_description
1 polymer ?
#
loop_
_entity_poly.entity_id
_entity_poly.type
_entity_poly.pdbx_seq_one_letter_code
_entity_poly.pdbx_strand_id
1 'polypeptide(L)'
;MARRRVLLFLKPFDVYPPRQCAGSAASFPTSLSPPPSQLRATNPKVLSYLDDRCRVHKDTIDLCQSVLENKSLDWTSVQRNNFSQPIRDVDLVITVGGDGTLLRASHFLDSSVPILGVNSDPTCPKEVDELMDEFDARRSTGYLCAATAGNFEQILDATLDGSRRPSELSRISMKLNGIQLPTYALNDILVSHPCPASVSRFSFRKRSNTGESSCLINCRSSGLRVSTAAGSTAAMLSAGGFVMPLSSRELQYMIREPISPTDSDKPLLHGLVKQEQHMLVVWYNQEGSVYFDGSHVVHSIQHGDTLEISSYAPTLKVVLPEHLLMKPSE
;
A
#
# COMPACT_ATOMS: atom_id res chain seq x y z
N MET A 1 -18.32 -13.10 29.00
CA MET A 1 -18.17 -12.43 27.71
C MET A 1 -17.23 -13.25 26.84
N ALA A 2 -17.51 -13.44 25.56
CA ALA A 2 -16.57 -14.11 24.66
C ALA A 2 -15.27 -13.27 24.57
N ARG A 3 -14.10 -13.93 24.58
CA ARG A 3 -12.81 -13.25 24.38
C ARG A 3 -12.76 -12.65 22.98
N ARG A 4 -12.28 -11.43 22.86
CA ARG A 4 -12.06 -10.81 21.54
C ARG A 4 -10.95 -11.54 20.80
N ARG A 5 -11.20 -11.83 19.51
CA ARG A 5 -10.27 -12.53 18.62
C ARG A 5 -9.46 -11.50 17.82
N VAL A 6 -8.15 -11.60 17.89
CA VAL A 6 -7.20 -10.68 17.25
C VAL A 6 -6.31 -11.44 16.28
N LEU A 7 -6.16 -10.93 15.07
CA LEU A 7 -5.18 -11.41 14.11
C LEU A 7 -3.98 -10.46 14.06
N LEU A 8 -2.80 -10.99 14.36
CA LEU A 8 -1.53 -10.27 14.23
C LEU A 8 -0.92 -10.56 12.84
N PHE A 9 -0.89 -9.54 11.98
CA PHE A 9 -0.43 -9.65 10.59
C PHE A 9 0.96 -9.03 10.46
N LEU A 10 1.98 -9.86 10.20
CA LEU A 10 3.39 -9.49 10.38
C LEU A 10 4.09 -9.21 9.05
N LYS A 11 4.92 -8.16 9.04
CA LYS A 11 5.95 -7.95 8.01
C LYS A 11 6.98 -9.08 8.14
N PRO A 12 7.37 -9.75 7.05
CA PRO A 12 8.36 -10.81 7.12
C PRO A 12 9.78 -10.27 7.28
N PHE A 13 10.68 -11.11 7.78
CA PHE A 13 12.09 -10.75 7.99
C PHE A 13 12.94 -10.79 6.71
N ASP A 14 12.48 -11.47 5.66
CA ASP A 14 13.17 -11.59 4.36
C ASP A 14 13.30 -10.26 3.59
N VAL A 15 12.62 -9.22 4.03
CA VAL A 15 12.81 -7.86 3.52
C VAL A 15 14.11 -7.19 4.01
N TYR A 16 14.79 -7.81 4.99
CA TYR A 16 16.09 -7.42 5.48
C TYR A 16 17.11 -8.44 4.95
N PRO A 17 18.10 -8.02 4.12
CA PRO A 17 19.07 -8.95 3.58
C PRO A 17 19.83 -9.64 4.71
N PRO A 18 19.92 -10.99 4.72
CA PRO A 18 20.68 -11.69 5.74
C PRO A 18 22.18 -11.36 5.61
N ARG A 19 22.90 -11.29 6.74
CA ARG A 19 24.35 -11.33 6.72
C ARG A 19 24.79 -12.63 6.05
N GLN A 20 25.59 -12.51 5.00
CA GLN A 20 26.32 -13.68 4.50
C GLN A 20 27.40 -13.98 5.54
N CYS A 21 27.17 -15.01 6.38
CA CYS A 21 28.21 -15.55 7.21
C CYS A 21 29.32 -16.09 6.28
N ALA A 22 30.49 -15.48 6.31
CA ALA A 22 31.68 -16.01 5.67
C ALA A 22 31.95 -17.39 6.31
N GLY A 23 31.52 -18.47 5.65
CA GLY A 23 31.76 -19.83 6.13
C GLY A 23 30.72 -20.89 5.82
N SER A 24 29.56 -20.56 5.32
CA SER A 24 28.55 -21.56 4.92
C SER A 24 28.60 -21.79 3.39
N ALA A 25 29.56 -22.55 2.92
CA ALA A 25 29.52 -23.14 1.60
C ALA A 25 28.47 -24.26 1.58
N ALA A 26 27.20 -23.91 1.41
CA ALA A 26 26.19 -24.87 1.01
C ALA A 26 26.54 -25.28 -0.44
N SER A 27 26.85 -26.56 -0.64
CA SER A 27 27.12 -27.21 -1.91
C SER A 27 25.88 -27.12 -2.81
N PHE A 28 25.90 -26.19 -3.78
CA PHE A 28 24.94 -26.15 -4.88
C PHE A 28 25.47 -27.02 -6.05
N PRO A 29 24.58 -27.67 -6.81
CA PRO A 29 25.00 -28.48 -7.95
C PRO A 29 25.61 -27.59 -9.03
N THR A 30 26.79 -27.99 -9.48
CA THR A 30 27.68 -27.37 -10.47
C THR A 30 27.06 -27.38 -11.86
N SER A 31 26.24 -26.39 -12.23
CA SER A 31 25.99 -26.10 -13.67
C SER A 31 25.35 -24.75 -14.02
N LEU A 32 25.25 -23.81 -13.09
CA LEU A 32 24.78 -22.45 -13.41
C LEU A 32 25.77 -21.44 -12.84
N SER A 33 26.19 -20.49 -13.67
CA SER A 33 26.98 -19.34 -13.23
C SER A 33 26.30 -18.70 -12.02
N PRO A 34 27.04 -18.35 -10.95
CA PRO A 34 26.44 -17.70 -9.80
C PRO A 34 25.73 -16.42 -10.26
N PRO A 35 24.52 -16.15 -9.74
CA PRO A 35 23.81 -14.93 -10.12
C PRO A 35 24.63 -13.69 -9.74
N PRO A 36 24.53 -12.57 -10.48
CA PRO A 36 25.31 -11.34 -10.26
C PRO A 36 25.23 -10.77 -8.84
N SER A 37 24.33 -11.29 -7.99
CA SER A 37 24.16 -10.92 -6.59
C SER A 37 25.37 -11.21 -5.68
N GLN A 38 26.32 -12.07 -6.10
CA GLN A 38 27.54 -12.35 -5.32
C GLN A 38 28.62 -11.27 -5.45
N LEU A 39 28.47 -10.30 -6.35
CA LEU A 39 29.41 -9.19 -6.55
C LEU A 39 29.00 -7.90 -5.84
N ARG A 40 28.00 -7.91 -4.97
CA ARG A 40 27.63 -6.72 -4.21
C ARG A 40 28.69 -6.42 -3.16
N ALA A 41 29.51 -5.41 -3.42
CA ALA A 41 30.32 -4.77 -2.40
C ALA A 41 29.33 -4.23 -1.33
N THR A 42 29.13 -4.99 -0.27
CA THR A 42 28.24 -4.64 0.82
C THR A 42 29.01 -3.72 1.77
N ASN A 43 28.63 -2.45 1.81
CA ASN A 43 29.14 -1.52 2.78
C ASN A 43 28.83 -2.06 4.20
N PRO A 44 29.84 -2.32 5.06
CA PRO A 44 29.63 -2.87 6.39
C PRO A 44 28.68 -2.02 7.27
N LYS A 45 28.68 -0.70 7.09
CA LYS A 45 27.76 0.21 7.80
C LYS A 45 26.31 -0.04 7.42
N VAL A 46 26.05 -0.24 6.10
CA VAL A 46 24.69 -0.56 5.61
C VAL A 46 24.21 -1.89 6.18
N LEU A 47 25.08 -2.92 6.21
CA LEU A 47 24.71 -4.22 6.78
C LEU A 47 24.40 -4.12 8.27
N SER A 48 25.26 -3.43 9.03
CA SER A 48 25.02 -3.23 10.46
C SER A 48 23.71 -2.49 10.72
N TYR A 49 23.45 -1.45 9.93
CA TYR A 49 22.18 -0.72 10.01
C TYR A 49 20.98 -1.62 9.73
N LEU A 50 21.02 -2.43 8.67
CA LEU A 50 19.92 -3.35 8.33
C LEU A 50 19.70 -4.43 9.39
N ASP A 51 20.77 -4.93 10.02
CA ASP A 51 20.68 -5.86 11.16
C ASP A 51 20.01 -5.21 12.36
N ASP A 52 20.36 -3.95 12.67
CA ASP A 52 19.74 -3.18 13.75
C ASP A 52 18.25 -2.95 13.47
N ARG A 53 17.87 -2.63 12.23
CA ARG A 53 16.47 -2.48 11.84
C ARG A 53 15.70 -3.81 11.93
N CYS A 54 16.34 -4.91 11.56
CA CYS A 54 15.75 -6.24 11.71
C CYS A 54 15.47 -6.56 13.20
N ARG A 55 16.43 -6.21 14.10
CA ARG A 55 16.27 -6.37 15.55
C ARG A 55 15.13 -5.51 16.09
N VAL A 56 15.07 -4.22 15.73
CA VAL A 56 14.00 -3.30 16.14
C VAL A 56 12.62 -3.83 15.71
N HIS A 57 12.52 -4.35 14.49
CA HIS A 57 11.27 -4.97 14.02
C HIS A 57 10.90 -6.21 14.85
N LYS A 58 11.88 -7.08 15.16
CA LYS A 58 11.66 -8.27 15.99
C LYS A 58 11.21 -7.88 17.40
N ASP A 59 11.90 -6.96 18.04
CA ASP A 59 11.58 -6.49 19.39
C ASP A 59 10.15 -5.89 19.43
N THR A 60 9.73 -5.21 18.37
CA THR A 60 8.36 -4.69 18.26
C THR A 60 7.33 -5.83 18.15
N ILE A 61 7.62 -6.89 17.41
CA ILE A 61 6.74 -8.07 17.34
C ILE A 61 6.62 -8.73 18.71
N ASP A 62 7.74 -8.99 19.38
CA ASP A 62 7.79 -9.62 20.70
C ASP A 62 7.02 -8.79 21.75
N LEU A 63 7.16 -7.46 21.71
CA LEU A 63 6.37 -6.54 22.52
C LEU A 63 4.86 -6.66 22.25
N CYS A 64 4.45 -6.62 20.97
CA CYS A 64 3.04 -6.74 20.63
C CYS A 64 2.43 -8.05 21.11
N GLN A 65 3.16 -9.17 20.96
CA GLN A 65 2.72 -10.48 21.43
C GLN A 65 2.58 -10.51 22.97
N SER A 66 3.59 -10.01 23.68
CA SER A 66 3.57 -9.92 25.15
C SER A 66 2.38 -9.09 25.67
N VAL A 67 2.09 -7.96 25.04
CA VAL A 67 0.92 -7.13 25.41
C VAL A 67 -0.39 -7.91 25.18
N LEU A 68 -0.54 -8.60 24.06
CA LEU A 68 -1.75 -9.39 23.77
C LEU A 68 -1.94 -10.55 24.77
N GLU A 69 -0.85 -11.22 25.14
CA GLU A 69 -0.85 -12.28 26.17
C GLU A 69 -1.29 -11.74 27.54
N ASN A 70 -0.70 -10.63 27.97
CA ASN A 70 -1.01 -9.99 29.26
C ASN A 70 -2.48 -9.54 29.34
N LYS A 71 -3.09 -9.15 28.21
CA LYS A 71 -4.52 -8.76 28.16
C LYS A 71 -5.48 -9.94 28.01
N SER A 72 -4.98 -11.16 28.02
CA SER A 72 -5.79 -12.40 27.88
C SER A 72 -6.73 -12.38 26.66
N LEU A 73 -6.26 -11.78 25.56
CA LEU A 73 -6.93 -11.82 24.26
C LEU A 73 -6.74 -13.17 23.59
N ASP A 74 -7.70 -13.58 22.77
CA ASP A 74 -7.53 -14.74 21.88
C ASP A 74 -6.90 -14.25 20.59
N TRP A 75 -5.62 -14.58 20.36
CA TRP A 75 -4.90 -14.08 19.21
C TRP A 75 -4.13 -15.14 18.44
N THR A 76 -3.97 -14.89 17.15
CA THR A 76 -3.15 -15.70 16.25
C THR A 76 -2.26 -14.80 15.42
N SER A 77 -1.12 -15.30 14.94
CA SER A 77 -0.21 -14.54 14.09
C SER A 77 -0.01 -15.19 12.73
N VAL A 78 0.11 -14.37 11.70
CA VAL A 78 0.41 -14.79 10.32
C VAL A 78 1.43 -13.85 9.68
N GLN A 79 2.28 -14.39 8.82
CA GLN A 79 3.17 -13.57 8.01
C GLN A 79 2.50 -13.20 6.69
N ARG A 80 2.66 -11.95 6.26
CA ARG A 80 2.00 -11.41 5.07
C ARG A 80 2.31 -12.19 3.78
N ASN A 81 3.50 -12.82 3.67
CA ASN A 81 3.90 -13.56 2.47
C ASN A 81 3.18 -14.89 2.34
N ASN A 82 2.74 -15.46 3.47
CA ASN A 82 2.10 -16.78 3.54
C ASN A 82 0.59 -16.68 3.60
N PHE A 83 0.01 -15.47 3.49
CA PHE A 83 -1.41 -15.24 3.66
C PHE A 83 -2.08 -14.93 2.32
N SER A 84 -3.15 -15.66 2.00
CA SER A 84 -3.87 -15.56 0.72
C SER A 84 -5.39 -15.69 0.84
N GLN A 85 -5.93 -15.82 2.06
CA GLN A 85 -7.35 -16.05 2.27
C GLN A 85 -8.03 -14.79 2.86
N PRO A 86 -9.34 -14.57 2.64
CA PRO A 86 -10.08 -13.51 3.31
C PRO A 86 -9.99 -13.65 4.83
N ILE A 87 -9.74 -12.53 5.51
CA ILE A 87 -9.74 -12.47 6.98
C ILE A 87 -11.19 -12.39 7.46
N ARG A 88 -11.59 -13.40 8.22
CA ARG A 88 -12.94 -13.53 8.79
C ARG A 88 -12.83 -13.98 10.23
N ASP A 89 -13.93 -13.85 10.96
CA ASP A 89 -14.04 -14.38 12.32
C ASP A 89 -13.03 -13.81 13.32
N VAL A 90 -12.59 -12.56 13.12
CA VAL A 90 -11.76 -11.80 14.06
C VAL A 90 -12.40 -10.44 14.34
N ASP A 91 -12.16 -9.91 15.53
CA ASP A 91 -12.72 -8.62 15.98
C ASP A 91 -11.79 -7.44 15.67
N LEU A 92 -10.51 -7.72 15.47
CA LEU A 92 -9.48 -6.72 15.16
C LEU A 92 -8.31 -7.37 14.42
N VAL A 93 -7.79 -6.68 13.40
CA VAL A 93 -6.50 -7.01 12.78
C VAL A 93 -5.47 -5.99 13.23
N ILE A 94 -4.33 -6.47 13.71
CA ILE A 94 -3.18 -5.64 14.07
C ILE A 94 -2.06 -5.95 13.08
N THR A 95 -1.60 -4.96 12.34
CA THR A 95 -0.47 -5.12 11.42
C THR A 95 0.81 -4.61 12.09
N VAL A 96 1.87 -5.42 12.09
CA VAL A 96 3.18 -5.04 12.61
C VAL A 96 4.16 -4.92 11.45
N GLY A 97 4.47 -3.67 11.09
CA GLY A 97 5.26 -3.29 9.91
C GLY A 97 5.03 -1.82 9.61
N GLY A 98 5.27 -1.38 8.38
CA GLY A 98 4.88 -0.04 7.91
C GLY A 98 3.56 -0.08 7.14
N ASP A 99 3.23 1.05 6.48
CA ASP A 99 2.01 1.19 5.67
C ASP A 99 1.83 0.06 4.64
N GLY A 100 2.92 -0.40 4.01
CA GLY A 100 2.86 -1.53 3.06
C GLY A 100 2.36 -2.85 3.66
N THR A 101 2.52 -3.07 4.98
CA THR A 101 1.95 -4.24 5.67
C THR A 101 0.45 -4.04 5.90
N LEU A 102 0.03 -2.84 6.27
CA LEU A 102 -1.38 -2.47 6.40
C LEU A 102 -2.10 -2.57 5.05
N LEU A 103 -1.52 -2.02 3.98
CA LEU A 103 -2.06 -2.12 2.62
C LEU A 103 -2.24 -3.58 2.20
N ARG A 104 -1.27 -4.44 2.47
CA ARG A 104 -1.39 -5.86 2.14
C ARG A 104 -2.51 -6.55 2.92
N ALA A 105 -2.65 -6.26 4.21
CA ALA A 105 -3.73 -6.81 5.03
C ALA A 105 -5.11 -6.32 4.54
N SER A 106 -5.22 -5.05 4.08
CA SER A 106 -6.46 -4.46 3.60
C SER A 106 -7.07 -5.20 2.41
N HIS A 107 -6.26 -5.89 1.59
CA HIS A 107 -6.74 -6.68 0.46
C HIS A 107 -7.55 -7.91 0.87
N PHE A 108 -7.42 -8.36 2.12
CA PHE A 108 -8.10 -9.53 2.67
C PHE A 108 -9.27 -9.18 3.59
N LEU A 109 -9.52 -7.86 3.80
CA LEU A 109 -10.54 -7.34 4.69
C LEU A 109 -11.75 -6.80 3.92
N ASP A 110 -12.92 -7.07 4.46
CA ASP A 110 -14.15 -6.38 4.07
C ASP A 110 -14.34 -5.08 4.90
N SER A 111 -15.57 -4.60 5.04
CA SER A 111 -15.90 -3.40 5.83
C SER A 111 -16.20 -3.69 7.30
N SER A 112 -16.24 -4.95 7.74
CA SER A 112 -16.68 -5.33 9.08
C SER A 112 -15.57 -5.22 10.12
N VAL A 113 -14.36 -5.71 9.78
CA VAL A 113 -13.23 -5.86 10.70
C VAL A 113 -12.34 -4.62 10.68
N PRO A 114 -12.12 -3.95 11.82
CA PRO A 114 -11.18 -2.83 11.90
C PRO A 114 -9.71 -3.31 11.86
N ILE A 115 -8.83 -2.42 11.38
CA ILE A 115 -7.40 -2.64 11.32
C ILE A 115 -6.64 -1.56 12.10
N LEU A 116 -5.66 -1.98 12.88
CA LEU A 116 -4.72 -1.14 13.63
C LEU A 116 -3.30 -1.35 13.09
N GLY A 117 -2.67 -0.30 12.57
CA GLY A 117 -1.28 -0.35 12.13
C GLY A 117 -0.31 -0.02 13.27
N VAL A 118 0.73 -0.84 13.41
CA VAL A 118 1.88 -0.60 14.28
C VAL A 118 3.12 -0.44 13.40
N ASN A 119 3.68 0.78 13.33
CA ASN A 119 4.94 1.01 12.62
C ASN A 119 6.09 0.43 13.44
N SER A 120 6.60 -0.71 13.01
CA SER A 120 7.63 -1.47 13.72
C SER A 120 9.06 -1.03 13.42
N ASP A 121 9.25 -0.15 12.45
CA ASP A 121 10.56 0.30 11.98
C ASP A 121 10.44 1.75 11.49
N PRO A 122 10.12 2.70 12.39
CA PRO A 122 9.97 4.10 12.03
C PRO A 122 11.33 4.72 11.67
N THR A 123 11.31 5.73 10.78
CA THR A 123 12.49 6.53 10.47
C THR A 123 13.00 7.23 11.73
N CYS A 124 14.28 7.06 12.03
CA CYS A 124 14.97 7.78 13.08
C CYS A 124 15.75 8.95 12.45
N PRO A 125 15.38 10.23 12.73
CA PRO A 125 16.05 11.37 12.12
C PRO A 125 17.57 11.40 12.37
N LYS A 126 18.03 11.02 13.55
CA LYS A 126 19.47 10.97 13.89
C LYS A 126 20.23 9.99 12.99
N GLU A 127 19.68 8.80 12.75
CA GLU A 127 20.30 7.80 11.87
C GLU A 127 20.34 8.28 10.42
N VAL A 128 19.32 9.01 9.98
CA VAL A 128 19.29 9.60 8.63
C VAL A 128 20.41 10.62 8.48
N ASP A 129 20.59 11.52 9.47
CA ASP A 129 21.64 12.54 9.46
C ASP A 129 23.05 11.92 9.53
N GLU A 130 23.24 10.88 10.36
CA GLU A 130 24.53 10.20 10.54
C GLU A 130 24.96 9.38 9.31
N LEU A 131 24.00 8.89 8.51
CA LEU A 131 24.25 7.97 7.40
C LEU A 131 24.03 8.62 6.04
N MET A 132 23.66 9.90 5.97
CA MET A 132 23.28 10.58 4.73
C MET A 132 24.35 10.54 3.63
N ASP A 133 25.63 10.51 4.01
CA ASP A 133 26.77 10.44 3.07
C ASP A 133 27.06 8.99 2.59
N GLU A 134 26.45 7.99 3.21
CA GLU A 134 26.69 6.59 2.91
C GLU A 134 25.51 5.97 2.12
N PHE A 135 24.28 6.24 2.54
CA PHE A 135 23.05 5.76 1.89
C PHE A 135 21.82 6.42 2.51
N ASP A 136 20.67 6.25 1.85
CA ASP A 136 19.37 6.72 2.38
C ASP A 136 18.85 5.79 3.47
N ALA A 137 18.97 6.22 4.73
CA ALA A 137 18.53 5.47 5.91
C ALA A 137 17.04 5.68 6.24
N ARG A 138 16.28 6.41 5.42
CA ARG A 138 14.83 6.61 5.64
C ARG A 138 14.07 5.29 5.56
N ARG A 139 13.14 5.13 6.50
CA ARG A 139 12.28 3.96 6.63
C ARG A 139 10.81 4.33 6.38
N SER A 140 9.89 3.45 6.76
CA SER A 140 8.46 3.73 6.62
C SER A 140 8.06 4.94 7.47
N THR A 141 7.30 5.85 6.87
CA THR A 141 6.68 6.96 7.61
C THR A 141 5.60 6.46 8.56
N GLY A 142 4.95 5.33 8.23
CA GLY A 142 3.82 4.81 9.00
C GLY A 142 2.64 5.76 9.01
N TYR A 143 2.37 6.41 7.88
CA TYR A 143 1.33 7.44 7.75
C TYR A 143 -0.05 6.97 8.21
N LEU A 144 -0.41 5.71 7.93
CA LEU A 144 -1.66 5.08 8.35
C LEU A 144 -1.53 4.28 9.67
N CYS A 145 -0.32 4.17 10.23
CA CYS A 145 -0.09 3.41 11.45
C CYS A 145 -0.35 4.28 12.68
N ALA A 146 -1.36 3.93 13.49
CA ALA A 146 -1.72 4.68 14.70
C ALA A 146 -0.74 4.47 15.83
N ALA A 147 0.03 3.38 15.82
CA ALA A 147 0.92 3.01 16.90
C ALA A 147 2.36 2.75 16.43
N THR A 148 3.26 2.82 17.38
CA THR A 148 4.65 2.34 17.35
C THR A 148 4.88 1.46 18.58
N ALA A 149 6.06 0.85 18.72
CA ALA A 149 6.39 0.09 19.92
C ALA A 149 6.18 0.90 21.22
N GLY A 150 6.45 2.22 21.18
CA GLY A 150 6.38 3.08 22.38
C GLY A 150 4.97 3.39 22.89
N ASN A 151 3.91 3.24 22.07
CA ASN A 151 2.55 3.58 22.46
C ASN A 151 1.52 2.52 22.11
N PHE A 152 1.95 1.34 21.66
CA PHE A 152 1.05 0.28 21.19
C PHE A 152 0.01 -0.11 22.21
N GLU A 153 0.41 -0.36 23.47
CA GLU A 153 -0.49 -0.78 24.53
C GLU A 153 -1.60 0.25 24.79
N GLN A 154 -1.23 1.52 24.88
CA GLN A 154 -2.18 2.61 25.09
C GLN A 154 -3.20 2.71 23.94
N ILE A 155 -2.73 2.62 22.69
CA ILE A 155 -3.60 2.70 21.51
C ILE A 155 -4.51 1.48 21.41
N LEU A 156 -3.99 0.30 21.76
CA LEU A 156 -4.79 -0.94 21.81
C LEU A 156 -5.90 -0.82 22.85
N ASP A 157 -5.61 -0.37 24.06
CA ASP A 157 -6.60 -0.18 25.10
C ASP A 157 -7.71 0.78 24.68
N ALA A 158 -7.33 1.95 24.15
CA ALA A 158 -8.27 2.93 23.63
C ALA A 158 -9.12 2.41 22.47
N THR A 159 -8.58 1.46 21.67
CA THR A 159 -9.33 0.80 20.60
C THR A 159 -10.29 -0.25 21.17
N LEU A 160 -9.86 -1.01 22.16
CA LEU A 160 -10.66 -2.06 22.79
C LEU A 160 -11.79 -1.52 23.65
N ASP A 161 -11.60 -0.42 24.36
CA ASP A 161 -12.63 0.23 25.18
C ASP A 161 -13.58 1.12 24.35
N GLY A 162 -13.25 1.37 23.07
CA GLY A 162 -14.05 2.16 22.12
C GLY A 162 -13.87 3.67 22.26
N SER A 163 -12.94 4.16 23.07
CA SER A 163 -12.59 5.57 23.18
C SER A 163 -11.89 6.06 21.89
N ARG A 164 -11.16 5.16 21.22
CA ARG A 164 -10.58 5.40 19.88
C ARG A 164 -11.34 4.61 18.83
N ARG A 165 -12.17 5.31 18.07
CA ARG A 165 -12.98 4.69 17.02
C ARG A 165 -12.23 4.64 15.69
N PRO A 166 -12.32 3.53 14.92
CA PRO A 166 -11.76 3.47 13.59
C PRO A 166 -12.50 4.41 12.63
N SER A 167 -11.76 5.02 11.72
CA SER A 167 -12.28 5.82 10.61
C SER A 167 -12.54 4.95 9.39
N GLU A 168 -13.58 5.29 8.61
CA GLU A 168 -13.87 4.60 7.36
C GLU A 168 -13.13 5.26 6.20
N LEU A 169 -12.20 4.54 5.60
CA LEU A 169 -11.46 4.97 4.42
C LEU A 169 -12.07 4.38 3.15
N SER A 170 -12.15 5.21 2.10
CA SER A 170 -12.58 4.77 0.77
C SER A 170 -11.53 3.85 0.13
N ARG A 171 -11.98 2.94 -0.72
CA ARG A 171 -11.12 2.06 -1.53
C ARG A 171 -11.51 2.14 -3.00
N ILE A 172 -10.59 1.77 -3.88
CA ILE A 172 -10.84 1.70 -5.31
C ILE A 172 -11.36 0.30 -5.65
N SER A 173 -12.47 0.28 -6.37
CA SER A 173 -13.05 -0.89 -7.03
C SER A 173 -12.68 -0.86 -8.52
N MET A 174 -12.42 -2.02 -9.10
CA MET A 174 -12.17 -2.15 -10.53
C MET A 174 -12.89 -3.36 -11.14
N LYS A 175 -13.50 -3.14 -12.31
CA LYS A 175 -13.95 -4.23 -13.18
C LYS A 175 -13.04 -4.33 -14.39
N LEU A 176 -12.69 -5.55 -14.76
CA LEU A 176 -11.99 -5.89 -16.00
C LEU A 176 -12.97 -6.60 -16.94
N ASN A 177 -13.22 -6.01 -18.12
CA ASN A 177 -14.19 -6.53 -19.09
C ASN A 177 -15.58 -6.81 -18.49
N GLY A 178 -16.04 -5.91 -17.60
CA GLY A 178 -17.30 -6.03 -16.89
C GLY A 178 -17.30 -6.96 -15.67
N ILE A 179 -16.21 -7.70 -15.42
CA ILE A 179 -16.10 -8.63 -14.29
C ILE A 179 -15.42 -7.92 -13.12
N GLN A 180 -16.08 -7.90 -11.96
CA GLN A 180 -15.54 -7.30 -10.73
C GLN A 180 -14.29 -8.06 -10.27
N LEU A 181 -13.18 -7.34 -10.09
CA LEU A 181 -11.98 -7.92 -9.47
C LEU A 181 -12.18 -8.06 -7.96
N PRO A 182 -11.65 -9.13 -7.36
CA PRO A 182 -11.88 -9.44 -5.95
C PRO A 182 -11.09 -8.53 -5.00
N THR A 183 -10.09 -7.79 -5.49
CA THR A 183 -9.20 -6.94 -4.69
C THR A 183 -9.63 -5.48 -4.80
N TYR A 184 -9.60 -4.78 -3.68
CA TYR A 184 -9.81 -3.34 -3.57
C TYR A 184 -8.50 -2.67 -3.17
N ALA A 185 -8.15 -1.54 -3.81
CA ALA A 185 -6.98 -0.78 -3.42
C ALA A 185 -7.32 0.26 -2.35
N LEU A 186 -6.48 0.37 -1.33
CA LEU A 186 -6.61 1.39 -0.29
C LEU A 186 -5.87 2.68 -0.66
N ASN A 187 -4.68 2.58 -1.27
CA ASN A 187 -3.92 3.74 -1.71
C ASN A 187 -4.19 4.08 -3.16
N ASP A 188 -3.74 3.24 -4.09
CA ASP A 188 -3.80 3.55 -5.50
C ASP A 188 -3.79 2.29 -6.40
N ILE A 189 -4.21 2.50 -7.63
CA ILE A 189 -3.94 1.58 -8.73
C ILE A 189 -3.07 2.27 -9.78
N LEU A 190 -2.17 1.49 -10.38
CA LEU A 190 -1.36 1.91 -11.52
C LEU A 190 -1.67 1.01 -12.71
N VAL A 191 -2.11 1.59 -13.82
CA VAL A 191 -2.30 0.91 -15.10
C VAL A 191 -1.14 1.31 -16.01
N SER A 192 -0.30 0.36 -16.40
CA SER A 192 0.88 0.65 -17.21
C SER A 192 1.35 -0.56 -18.00
N HIS A 193 2.24 -0.32 -18.97
CA HIS A 193 3.03 -1.40 -19.57
C HIS A 193 3.94 -2.01 -18.49
N PRO A 194 4.13 -3.35 -18.45
CA PRO A 194 4.97 -4.01 -17.43
C PRO A 194 6.45 -3.60 -17.55
N CYS A 195 6.92 -3.32 -18.76
CA CYS A 195 8.26 -2.75 -18.99
C CYS A 195 8.19 -1.22 -18.87
N PRO A 196 8.91 -0.59 -17.91
CA PRO A 196 8.87 0.86 -17.71
C PRO A 196 9.48 1.67 -18.88
N ALA A 197 10.28 1.04 -19.76
CA ALA A 197 10.83 1.66 -20.95
C ALA A 197 9.83 1.70 -22.13
N SER A 198 8.69 1.04 -22.00
CA SER A 198 7.68 0.97 -23.06
C SER A 198 6.55 1.98 -22.82
N VAL A 199 6.03 2.53 -23.92
CA VAL A 199 4.93 3.48 -23.89
C VAL A 199 3.61 2.76 -23.65
N SER A 200 2.89 3.16 -22.64
CA SER A 200 1.49 2.77 -22.39
C SER A 200 0.56 3.54 -23.32
N ARG A 201 -0.31 2.81 -24.02
CA ARG A 201 -1.32 3.38 -24.94
C ARG A 201 -2.70 2.99 -24.46
N PHE A 202 -3.51 3.96 -24.18
CA PHE A 202 -4.89 3.77 -23.72
C PHE A 202 -5.73 5.00 -24.02
N SER A 203 -7.04 4.85 -23.98
CA SER A 203 -7.95 5.97 -23.89
C SER A 203 -8.77 5.89 -22.62
N PHE A 204 -9.25 7.03 -22.13
CA PHE A 204 -10.14 7.07 -20.98
C PHE A 204 -11.20 8.15 -21.12
N ARG A 205 -12.29 7.97 -20.37
CA ARG A 205 -13.32 8.98 -20.12
C ARG A 205 -13.95 8.76 -18.76
N LYS A 206 -14.50 9.82 -18.19
CA LYS A 206 -15.34 9.72 -16.97
C LYS A 206 -16.80 9.60 -17.37
N ARG A 207 -17.53 8.73 -16.70
CA ARG A 207 -18.98 8.55 -16.93
C ARG A 207 -19.71 8.65 -15.62
N SER A 208 -20.80 9.43 -15.59
CA SER A 208 -21.72 9.51 -14.45
C SER A 208 -22.72 8.35 -14.47
N ASN A 209 -23.26 8.02 -13.32
CA ASN A 209 -24.36 7.07 -13.19
C ASN A 209 -25.63 7.52 -13.93
N THR A 210 -25.79 8.83 -14.16
CA THR A 210 -26.88 9.40 -14.97
C THR A 210 -26.68 9.22 -16.49
N GLY A 211 -25.55 8.63 -16.91
CA GLY A 211 -25.24 8.37 -18.32
C GLY A 211 -24.42 9.46 -19.00
N GLU A 212 -24.20 10.60 -18.39
CA GLU A 212 -23.33 11.64 -18.93
C GLU A 212 -21.87 11.17 -18.99
N SER A 213 -21.19 11.47 -20.09
CA SER A 213 -19.81 11.10 -20.31
C SER A 213 -18.96 12.31 -20.66
N SER A 214 -17.75 12.39 -20.11
CA SER A 214 -16.76 13.35 -20.57
C SER A 214 -16.29 13.02 -21.99
N CYS A 215 -15.54 13.95 -22.61
CA CYS A 215 -14.82 13.65 -23.85
C CYS A 215 -13.89 12.45 -23.66
N LEU A 216 -13.64 11.72 -24.75
CA LEU A 216 -12.66 10.65 -24.79
C LEU A 216 -11.27 11.25 -24.93
N ILE A 217 -10.33 10.83 -24.07
CA ILE A 217 -8.95 11.29 -24.07
C ILE A 217 -8.06 10.12 -24.46
N ASN A 218 -7.25 10.30 -25.51
CA ASN A 218 -6.29 9.31 -25.96
C ASN A 218 -4.91 9.62 -25.38
N CYS A 219 -4.27 8.63 -24.78
CA CYS A 219 -3.03 8.80 -24.06
C CYS A 219 -1.90 7.92 -24.62
N ARG A 220 -0.71 8.53 -24.68
CA ARG A 220 0.59 7.86 -24.78
C ARG A 220 1.44 8.39 -23.62
N SER A 221 1.81 7.50 -22.71
CA SER A 221 2.43 7.93 -21.43
C SER A 221 3.13 6.75 -20.76
N SER A 222 3.68 6.95 -19.57
CA SER A 222 4.17 5.86 -18.70
C SER A 222 3.06 5.17 -17.91
N GLY A 223 1.78 5.55 -18.10
CA GLY A 223 0.63 4.93 -17.48
C GLY A 223 -0.35 5.90 -16.83
N LEU A 224 -1.39 5.32 -16.27
CA LEU A 224 -2.44 6.00 -15.52
C LEU A 224 -2.35 5.60 -14.05
N ARG A 225 -2.28 6.57 -13.14
CA ARG A 225 -2.42 6.37 -11.70
C ARG A 225 -3.77 6.90 -11.23
N VAL A 226 -4.47 6.10 -10.42
CA VAL A 226 -5.71 6.52 -9.75
C VAL A 226 -5.56 6.24 -8.27
N SER A 227 -5.83 7.24 -7.43
CA SER A 227 -5.55 7.20 -6.00
C SER A 227 -6.78 7.57 -5.18
N THR A 228 -6.92 6.97 -4.01
CA THR A 228 -7.85 7.40 -2.97
C THR A 228 -7.30 8.60 -2.21
N ALA A 229 -8.08 9.13 -1.28
CA ALA A 229 -7.62 10.14 -0.33
C ALA A 229 -6.44 9.63 0.54
N ALA A 230 -6.48 8.37 0.99
CA ALA A 230 -5.39 7.77 1.76
C ALA A 230 -4.09 7.69 0.94
N GLY A 231 -4.19 7.31 -0.33
CA GLY A 231 -3.05 7.23 -1.24
C GLY A 231 -2.57 8.57 -1.78
N SER A 232 -3.33 9.65 -1.57
CA SER A 232 -2.98 10.98 -2.08
C SER A 232 -1.67 11.54 -1.50
N THR A 233 -1.27 11.07 -0.31
CA THR A 233 -0.01 11.44 0.36
C THR A 233 1.19 10.54 -0.01
N ALA A 234 0.93 9.49 -0.80
CA ALA A 234 1.94 8.51 -1.23
C ALA A 234 2.46 8.81 -2.65
N ALA A 235 2.50 7.82 -3.51
CA ALA A 235 3.04 7.95 -4.87
C ALA A 235 2.28 8.96 -5.74
N MET A 236 1.03 9.28 -5.44
CA MET A 236 0.27 10.33 -6.13
C MET A 236 0.87 11.71 -5.83
N LEU A 237 1.20 12.01 -4.57
CA LEU A 237 1.85 13.27 -4.20
C LEU A 237 3.21 13.42 -4.87
N SER A 238 4.03 12.35 -4.85
CA SER A 238 5.34 12.33 -5.52
C SER A 238 5.26 12.54 -7.04
N ALA A 239 4.13 12.19 -7.65
CA ALA A 239 3.87 12.40 -9.07
C ALA A 239 3.36 13.82 -9.40
N GLY A 240 3.19 14.70 -8.41
CA GLY A 240 2.68 16.06 -8.58
C GLY A 240 1.18 16.20 -8.30
N GLY A 241 0.57 15.21 -7.66
CA GLY A 241 -0.80 15.30 -7.15
C GLY A 241 -0.91 16.18 -5.91
N PHE A 242 -2.10 16.27 -5.35
CA PHE A 242 -2.38 17.03 -4.14
C PHE A 242 -2.96 16.15 -3.04
N VAL A 243 -2.76 16.57 -1.79
CA VAL A 243 -3.29 15.86 -0.61
C VAL A 243 -4.81 16.03 -0.54
N MET A 244 -5.52 14.93 -0.38
CA MET A 244 -6.97 14.92 -0.24
C MET A 244 -7.37 14.68 1.22
N PRO A 245 -8.47 15.30 1.71
CA PRO A 245 -9.02 14.96 3.02
C PRO A 245 -9.37 13.47 3.09
N LEU A 246 -8.97 12.77 4.16
CA LEU A 246 -9.20 11.32 4.31
C LEU A 246 -10.69 10.92 4.28
N SER A 247 -11.59 11.85 4.60
CA SER A 247 -13.03 11.66 4.48
C SER A 247 -13.55 11.70 3.05
N SER A 248 -12.73 12.14 2.07
CA SER A 248 -13.15 12.21 0.68
C SER A 248 -13.38 10.81 0.10
N ARG A 249 -14.45 10.69 -0.67
CA ARG A 249 -14.77 9.49 -1.45
C ARG A 249 -14.47 9.64 -2.94
N GLU A 250 -13.93 10.78 -3.33
CA GLU A 250 -13.46 11.01 -4.69
C GLU A 250 -12.13 10.31 -4.91
N LEU A 251 -11.82 10.02 -6.18
CA LEU A 251 -10.52 9.49 -6.56
C LEU A 251 -9.76 10.55 -7.35
N GLN A 252 -8.48 10.70 -7.06
CA GLN A 252 -7.58 11.54 -7.85
C GLN A 252 -6.94 10.68 -8.94
N TYR A 253 -6.94 11.14 -10.20
CA TYR A 253 -6.25 10.45 -11.27
C TYR A 253 -5.18 11.34 -11.90
N MET A 254 -4.14 10.70 -12.45
CA MET A 254 -3.05 11.37 -13.15
C MET A 254 -2.51 10.48 -14.26
N ILE A 255 -2.32 11.08 -15.43
CA ILE A 255 -1.57 10.48 -16.54
C ILE A 255 -0.09 10.75 -16.30
N ARG A 256 0.70 9.69 -16.16
CA ARG A 256 2.12 9.79 -15.88
C ARG A 256 2.92 10.07 -17.15
N GLU A 257 3.77 11.08 -17.10
CA GLU A 257 4.73 11.42 -18.17
C GLU A 257 4.10 11.38 -19.58
N PRO A 258 3.07 12.19 -19.85
CA PRO A 258 2.34 12.17 -21.12
C PRO A 258 3.25 12.63 -22.26
N ILE A 259 3.22 11.90 -23.38
CA ILE A 259 4.00 12.22 -24.58
C ILE A 259 3.21 13.20 -25.44
N SER A 260 3.77 14.39 -25.66
CA SER A 260 3.24 15.44 -26.55
C SER A 260 1.73 15.69 -26.41
N PRO A 261 1.24 16.01 -25.20
CA PRO A 261 -0.16 16.35 -25.02
C PRO A 261 -0.45 17.67 -25.74
N THR A 262 -1.65 17.80 -26.34
CA THR A 262 -2.10 19.08 -26.86
C THR A 262 -2.41 20.05 -25.71
N ASP A 263 -2.43 21.35 -25.97
CA ASP A 263 -2.73 22.32 -24.89
C ASP A 263 -4.17 22.14 -24.36
N SER A 264 -5.09 21.68 -25.18
CA SER A 264 -6.45 21.32 -24.78
C SER A 264 -6.52 20.07 -23.88
N ASP A 265 -5.57 19.15 -24.02
CA ASP A 265 -5.56 17.90 -23.24
C ASP A 265 -4.90 18.08 -21.86
N LYS A 266 -3.93 18.98 -21.74
CA LYS A 266 -3.16 19.18 -20.49
C LYS A 266 -4.03 19.30 -19.23
N PRO A 267 -5.12 20.10 -19.20
CA PRO A 267 -5.98 20.19 -18.03
C PRO A 267 -6.74 18.89 -17.71
N LEU A 268 -6.83 17.98 -18.69
CA LEU A 268 -7.57 16.72 -18.56
C LEU A 268 -6.69 15.55 -18.11
N LEU A 269 -5.37 15.74 -18.04
CA LEU A 269 -4.42 14.68 -17.70
C LEU A 269 -4.31 14.44 -16.19
N HIS A 270 -4.86 15.34 -15.38
CA HIS A 270 -4.95 15.24 -13.93
C HIS A 270 -6.32 15.76 -13.49
N GLY A 271 -6.93 15.12 -12.50
CA GLY A 271 -8.22 15.56 -11.99
C GLY A 271 -8.84 14.59 -11.01
N LEU A 272 -10.14 14.78 -10.79
CA LEU A 272 -10.93 13.96 -9.87
C LEU A 272 -11.96 13.12 -10.62
N VAL A 273 -12.22 11.93 -10.10
CA VAL A 273 -13.38 11.10 -10.38
C VAL A 273 -14.29 11.21 -9.18
N LYS A 274 -15.44 11.86 -9.35
CA LYS A 274 -16.42 12.07 -8.27
C LYS A 274 -17.02 10.75 -7.81
N GLN A 275 -17.60 10.74 -6.62
CA GLN A 275 -18.18 9.52 -6.05
C GLN A 275 -19.26 8.90 -6.96
N GLU A 276 -20.07 9.70 -7.65
CA GLU A 276 -21.11 9.25 -8.59
C GLU A 276 -20.59 8.95 -10.00
N GLN A 277 -19.30 8.99 -10.21
CA GLN A 277 -18.64 8.73 -11.49
C GLN A 277 -17.77 7.49 -11.41
N HIS A 278 -17.52 6.93 -12.58
CA HIS A 278 -16.49 5.92 -12.81
C HIS A 278 -15.63 6.32 -14.02
N MET A 279 -14.39 5.87 -14.02
CA MET A 279 -13.47 6.05 -15.13
C MET A 279 -13.49 4.79 -15.99
N LEU A 280 -13.76 4.93 -17.28
CA LEU A 280 -13.66 3.87 -18.26
C LEU A 280 -12.35 4.03 -19.00
N VAL A 281 -11.53 2.98 -19.02
CA VAL A 281 -10.23 2.93 -19.70
C VAL A 281 -10.26 1.79 -20.71
N VAL A 282 -9.73 2.03 -21.91
CA VAL A 282 -9.52 1.00 -22.95
C VAL A 282 -8.02 0.90 -23.19
N TRP A 283 -7.47 -0.30 -23.11
CA TRP A 283 -6.05 -0.56 -23.28
C TRP A 283 -5.70 -0.96 -24.72
N TYR A 284 -4.59 -0.45 -25.27
CA TYR A 284 -4.21 -0.64 -26.67
C TYR A 284 -2.85 -1.29 -26.92
N ASN A 285 -2.05 -1.57 -25.88
CA ASN A 285 -0.83 -2.37 -26.05
C ASN A 285 -1.19 -3.87 -26.02
N GLN A 286 -0.32 -4.71 -26.59
CA GLN A 286 -0.48 -6.17 -26.55
C GLN A 286 -0.45 -6.70 -25.13
N GLU A 287 0.41 -6.11 -24.28
CA GLU A 287 0.51 -6.44 -22.86
C GLU A 287 0.37 -5.19 -22.00
N GLY A 288 -0.17 -5.37 -20.82
CA GLY A 288 -0.29 -4.35 -19.79
C GLY A 288 -0.47 -4.97 -18.42
N SER A 289 -0.36 -4.16 -17.40
CA SER A 289 -0.52 -4.58 -16.01
C SER A 289 -1.27 -3.54 -15.22
N VAL A 290 -2.09 -4.01 -14.28
CA VAL A 290 -2.74 -3.20 -13.26
C VAL A 290 -2.21 -3.62 -11.92
N TYR A 291 -1.60 -2.68 -11.21
CA TYR A 291 -0.99 -2.86 -9.90
C TYR A 291 -1.90 -2.25 -8.82
N PHE A 292 -2.21 -3.00 -7.77
CA PHE A 292 -3.01 -2.56 -6.63
C PHE A 292 -2.11 -2.34 -5.41
N ASP A 293 -2.07 -1.12 -4.90
CA ASP A 293 -1.26 -0.74 -3.72
C ASP A 293 0.22 -1.18 -3.85
N GLY A 294 0.80 -0.98 -5.02
CA GLY A 294 2.15 -1.42 -5.36
C GLY A 294 2.19 -2.77 -6.07
N SER A 295 3.25 -3.57 -5.87
CA SER A 295 3.51 -4.79 -6.62
C SER A 295 2.91 -6.07 -6.02
N HIS A 296 2.14 -5.98 -4.93
CA HIS A 296 1.64 -7.15 -4.21
C HIS A 296 0.49 -7.85 -4.91
N VAL A 297 -0.31 -7.12 -5.67
CA VAL A 297 -1.40 -7.67 -6.49
C VAL A 297 -1.29 -7.06 -7.87
N VAL A 298 -1.15 -7.93 -8.87
CA VAL A 298 -1.00 -7.54 -10.27
C VAL A 298 -1.97 -8.34 -11.12
N HIS A 299 -2.71 -7.65 -11.97
CA HIS A 299 -3.56 -8.25 -12.99
C HIS A 299 -3.01 -7.91 -14.37
N SER A 300 -2.81 -8.93 -15.20
CA SER A 300 -2.42 -8.73 -16.60
C SER A 300 -3.62 -8.28 -17.42
N ILE A 301 -3.37 -7.36 -18.33
CA ILE A 301 -4.33 -6.86 -19.32
C ILE A 301 -3.71 -6.91 -20.70
N GLN A 302 -4.54 -6.94 -21.75
CA GLN A 302 -4.12 -7.03 -23.12
C GLN A 302 -4.92 -6.07 -24.02
N HIS A 303 -4.53 -6.00 -25.27
CA HIS A 303 -5.18 -5.14 -26.26
C HIS A 303 -6.69 -5.35 -26.31
N GLY A 304 -7.44 -4.25 -26.20
CA GLY A 304 -8.90 -4.25 -26.24
C GLY A 304 -9.57 -4.43 -24.86
N ASP A 305 -8.81 -4.75 -23.82
CA ASP A 305 -9.37 -4.85 -22.48
C ASP A 305 -9.92 -3.50 -22.00
N THR A 306 -11.05 -3.58 -21.29
CA THR A 306 -11.76 -2.43 -20.72
C THR A 306 -11.69 -2.47 -19.21
N LEU A 307 -11.31 -1.34 -18.60
CA LEU A 307 -11.24 -1.18 -17.15
C LEU A 307 -12.29 -0.17 -16.72
N GLU A 308 -13.09 -0.52 -15.71
CA GLU A 308 -14.00 0.40 -15.04
C GLU A 308 -13.51 0.62 -13.60
N ILE A 309 -13.11 1.85 -13.29
CA ILE A 309 -12.48 2.24 -12.03
C ILE A 309 -13.41 3.18 -11.30
N SER A 310 -13.71 2.89 -10.02
CA SER A 310 -14.61 3.69 -9.21
C SER A 310 -14.30 3.60 -7.71
N SER A 311 -14.91 4.48 -6.92
CA SER A 311 -14.86 4.43 -5.45
C SER A 311 -15.96 3.54 -4.83
N TYR A 312 -16.66 2.73 -5.64
CA TYR A 312 -17.72 1.83 -5.17
C TYR A 312 -17.18 0.53 -4.57
N ALA A 313 -16.22 0.65 -3.68
CA ALA A 313 -15.72 -0.46 -2.88
C ALA A 313 -16.26 -0.38 -1.46
N PRO A 314 -16.37 -1.51 -0.73
CA PRO A 314 -16.60 -1.48 0.71
C PRO A 314 -15.52 -0.66 1.40
N THR A 315 -15.89 0.25 2.30
CA THR A 315 -14.92 1.04 3.08
C THR A 315 -14.08 0.14 3.97
N LEU A 316 -12.88 0.60 4.34
CA LEU A 316 -12.04 -0.06 5.33
C LEU A 316 -12.06 0.73 6.63
N LYS A 317 -12.28 0.06 7.76
CA LYS A 317 -12.20 0.64 9.09
C LYS A 317 -10.76 0.64 9.57
N VAL A 318 -10.14 1.82 9.69
CA VAL A 318 -8.73 1.98 10.09
C VAL A 318 -8.64 2.81 11.35
N VAL A 319 -7.91 2.32 12.36
CA VAL A 319 -7.54 3.12 13.51
C VAL A 319 -6.42 4.06 13.07
N LEU A 320 -6.72 5.35 12.99
CA LEU A 320 -5.80 6.35 12.44
C LEU A 320 -4.98 7.05 13.54
N PRO A 321 -3.78 7.59 13.22
CA PRO A 321 -3.03 8.48 14.08
C PRO A 321 -3.82 9.76 14.40
N GLU A 322 -3.56 10.37 15.56
CA GLU A 322 -4.30 11.58 16.01
C GLU A 322 -4.17 12.75 15.04
N HIS A 323 -2.98 12.97 14.50
CA HIS A 323 -2.74 14.08 13.57
C HIS A 323 -3.58 14.00 12.29
N LEU A 324 -4.06 12.80 11.92
CA LEU A 324 -4.95 12.60 10.77
C LEU A 324 -6.44 12.74 11.11
N LEU A 325 -6.78 12.74 12.41
CA LEU A 325 -8.15 12.93 12.90
C LEU A 325 -8.47 14.41 13.15
N MET A 326 -7.45 15.24 13.38
CA MET A 326 -7.62 16.67 13.53
C MET A 326 -7.99 17.28 12.17
N LYS A 327 -9.09 18.03 12.12
CA LYS A 327 -9.38 18.89 10.97
C LYS A 327 -8.20 19.88 10.83
N PRO A 328 -7.70 20.16 9.60
CA PRO A 328 -6.79 21.27 9.42
C PRO A 328 -7.45 22.50 10.05
N SER A 329 -6.75 23.16 10.96
CA SER A 329 -7.15 24.50 11.41
C SER A 329 -7.16 25.38 10.17
N GLU A 330 -8.34 25.96 9.85
CA GLU A 330 -8.56 26.91 8.78
C GLU A 330 -7.58 28.09 8.85
#